data_bc3afb1d19876dee473cf3707bd3a861
#
_entry.id   bc3afb1d19876dee473cf3707bd3a861
#
_cell.length_a   1.000
_cell.length_b   1.000
_cell.length_c   1.000
_cell.angle_alpha   90.00
_cell.angle_beta   90.00
_cell.angle_gamma   90.00
#
_symmetry.space_group_name_H-M   'P 1'
#
loop_
_entity.id
_entity.type
_entity.pdbx_description
1 polymer ?
#
loop_
_entity_poly.entity_id
_entity_poly.type
_entity_poly.pdbx_seq_one_letter_code
_entity_poly.pdbx_strand_id
1 'polypeptide(L)'
;MRIRVGFGFDVHQLVEGRELWLGGVLLEHTKGLLGHSDADVLLHAVCDALLGAANMRDIGYHFPDTAGEFKNIDSKILLKKTVELIASKGYKVGNIDATICAERPKLKAHIPLMQETMANVMGIDVDDISIKATTTEKLGFTGREEGISAYATVLTEKD
;
A
#
# COMPACT_ATOMS: atom_id res chain seq x y z
N MET A 1 -0.64 0.46 27.85
CA MET A 1 -0.37 0.55 26.40
C MET A 1 -0.21 -0.85 25.80
N ARG A 2 -0.90 -1.14 24.71
CA ARG A 2 -0.78 -2.40 23.98
C ARG A 2 -0.24 -2.11 22.57
N ILE A 3 0.90 -2.69 22.25
CA ILE A 3 1.56 -2.53 20.97
C ILE A 3 1.31 -3.77 20.13
N ARG A 4 1.01 -3.58 18.83
CA ARG A 4 0.83 -4.64 17.85
C ARG A 4 1.66 -4.37 16.60
N VAL A 5 2.22 -5.42 16.04
CA VAL A 5 2.94 -5.39 14.77
C VAL A 5 2.07 -6.08 13.72
N GLY A 6 2.01 -5.52 12.53
CA GLY A 6 1.38 -6.13 11.37
C GLY A 6 2.33 -6.15 10.20
N PHE A 7 2.19 -7.15 9.35
CA PHE A 7 2.93 -7.30 8.11
C PHE A 7 1.96 -7.47 6.96
N GLY A 8 2.21 -6.76 5.86
CA GLY A 8 1.42 -6.85 4.64
C GLY A 8 2.31 -7.07 3.42
N PHE A 9 1.79 -7.80 2.47
CA PHE A 9 2.40 -8.04 1.17
C PHE A 9 1.33 -7.93 0.10
N ASP A 10 1.69 -7.30 -1.05
CA ASP A 10 0.85 -7.32 -2.23
C ASP A 10 1.70 -7.33 -3.50
N VAL A 11 1.14 -7.81 -4.59
CA VAL A 11 1.77 -7.88 -5.90
C VAL A 11 0.72 -7.70 -6.98
N HIS A 12 1.04 -6.90 -7.99
CA HIS A 12 0.21 -6.72 -9.17
C HIS A 12 1.05 -6.81 -10.44
N GLN A 13 0.43 -7.31 -11.51
CA GLN A 13 1.05 -7.41 -12.82
C GLN A 13 1.14 -6.04 -13.47
N LEU A 14 2.28 -5.75 -14.12
CA LEU A 14 2.45 -4.58 -14.99
C LEU A 14 1.93 -4.89 -16.38
N VAL A 15 1.03 -4.04 -16.87
CA VAL A 15 0.41 -4.18 -18.21
C VAL A 15 0.34 -2.84 -18.90
N GLU A 16 0.31 -2.87 -20.22
CA GLU A 16 0.04 -1.68 -21.03
C GLU A 16 -1.42 -1.23 -20.90
N GLY A 17 -1.68 0.06 -21.11
CA GLY A 17 -3.04 0.61 -21.09
C GLY A 17 -3.63 0.88 -19.72
N ARG A 18 -2.83 0.76 -18.66
CA ARG A 18 -3.21 1.10 -17.27
C ARG A 18 -2.37 2.24 -16.75
N GLU A 19 -2.98 3.09 -15.92
CA GLU A 19 -2.24 4.08 -15.14
C GLU A 19 -1.45 3.38 -14.03
N LEU A 20 -0.30 3.97 -13.67
CA LEU A 20 0.53 3.47 -12.57
C LEU A 20 0.30 4.32 -11.33
N TRP A 21 -0.44 3.77 -10.36
CA TRP A 21 -0.65 4.36 -9.05
C TRP A 21 0.21 3.65 -8.00
N LEU A 22 1.03 4.40 -7.28
CA LEU A 22 1.86 3.91 -6.18
C LEU A 22 1.88 4.92 -5.03
N GLY A 23 1.58 4.46 -3.82
CA GLY A 23 1.55 5.32 -2.65
C GLY A 23 0.54 6.46 -2.75
N GLY A 24 -0.54 6.26 -3.50
CA GLY A 24 -1.55 7.27 -3.77
C GLY A 24 -1.14 8.32 -4.79
N VAL A 25 -0.04 8.11 -5.51
CA VAL A 25 0.52 9.04 -6.49
C VAL A 25 0.46 8.43 -7.89
N LEU A 26 -0.04 9.21 -8.85
CA LEU A 26 0.00 8.83 -10.27
C LEU A 26 1.38 9.08 -10.82
N LEU A 27 2.03 8.01 -11.29
CA LEU A 27 3.36 8.08 -11.89
C LEU A 27 3.27 7.99 -13.41
N GLU A 28 4.10 8.77 -14.09
CA GLU A 28 4.26 8.67 -15.53
C GLU A 28 5.10 7.44 -15.86
N HIS A 29 4.50 6.49 -16.60
CA HIS A 29 5.15 5.26 -17.04
C HIS A 29 4.40 4.65 -18.21
N THR A 30 5.06 3.79 -18.99
CA THR A 30 4.47 3.12 -20.14
C THR A 30 3.49 2.01 -19.77
N LYS A 31 3.58 1.48 -18.56
CA LYS A 31 2.72 0.43 -18.02
C LYS A 31 2.13 0.86 -16.68
N GLY A 32 1.02 0.26 -16.31
CA GLY A 32 0.42 0.40 -14.99
C GLY A 32 0.06 -0.95 -14.39
N LEU A 33 -0.38 -0.94 -13.14
CA LEU A 33 -0.70 -2.17 -12.43
C LEU A 33 -2.13 -2.62 -12.72
N LEU A 34 -2.30 -3.92 -12.92
CA LEU A 34 -3.58 -4.56 -13.21
C LEU A 34 -4.23 -5.03 -11.92
N GLY A 35 -5.47 -4.63 -11.71
CA GLY A 35 -6.27 -5.06 -10.58
C GLY A 35 -7.69 -4.56 -10.67
N HIS A 36 -8.55 -4.98 -9.71
CA HIS A 36 -9.95 -4.58 -9.62
C HIS A 36 -10.10 -3.09 -9.28
N SER A 37 -9.24 -2.58 -8.37
CA SER A 37 -9.11 -1.17 -8.00
C SER A 37 -8.12 -0.46 -8.92
N ASP A 38 -7.52 0.65 -8.47
CA ASP A 38 -6.38 1.28 -9.13
C ASP A 38 -5.09 0.45 -9.03
N ALA A 39 -5.13 -0.68 -8.31
CA ALA A 39 -4.04 -1.61 -8.09
C ALA A 39 -2.80 -1.00 -7.43
N ASP A 40 -2.98 0.00 -6.56
CA ASP A 40 -1.90 0.59 -5.78
C ASP A 40 -1.34 -0.45 -4.79
N VAL A 41 -0.28 -1.13 -5.20
CA VAL A 41 0.30 -2.24 -4.47
C VAL A 41 0.86 -1.83 -3.11
N LEU A 42 1.35 -0.59 -2.98
CA LEU A 42 1.87 -0.09 -1.71
C LEU A 42 0.73 0.15 -0.71
N LEU A 43 -0.32 0.83 -1.12
CA LEU A 43 -1.46 1.09 -0.24
C LEU A 43 -2.15 -0.20 0.18
N HIS A 44 -2.25 -1.18 -0.72
CA HIS A 44 -2.82 -2.50 -0.39
C HIS A 44 -1.99 -3.25 0.65
N ALA A 45 -0.65 -3.23 0.52
CA ALA A 45 0.23 -3.86 1.50
C ALA A 45 0.10 -3.19 2.88
N VAL A 46 0.01 -1.86 2.92
CA VAL A 46 -0.20 -1.10 4.17
C VAL A 46 -1.55 -1.43 4.79
N CYS A 47 -2.63 -1.50 4.00
CA CYS A 47 -3.94 -1.90 4.50
C CYS A 47 -3.90 -3.28 5.15
N ASP A 48 -3.30 -4.26 4.48
CA ASP A 48 -3.16 -5.62 5.02
C ASP A 48 -2.36 -5.64 6.33
N ALA A 49 -1.29 -4.88 6.39
CA ALA A 49 -0.47 -4.78 7.60
C ALA A 49 -1.29 -4.21 8.78
N LEU A 50 -2.05 -3.15 8.54
CA LEU A 50 -2.89 -2.51 9.56
C LEU A 50 -3.99 -3.46 10.04
N LEU A 51 -4.69 -4.11 9.13
CA LEU A 51 -5.74 -5.07 9.47
C LEU A 51 -5.16 -6.26 10.24
N GLY A 52 -4.01 -6.78 9.81
CA GLY A 52 -3.32 -7.87 10.49
C GLY A 52 -2.93 -7.51 11.92
N ALA A 53 -2.35 -6.32 12.13
CA ALA A 53 -2.00 -5.83 13.47
C ALA A 53 -3.21 -5.78 14.41
N ALA A 54 -4.37 -5.38 13.90
CA ALA A 54 -5.61 -5.28 14.68
C ALA A 54 -6.38 -6.62 14.78
N ASN A 55 -5.85 -7.71 14.22
CA ASN A 55 -6.53 -9.01 14.12
C ASN A 55 -7.90 -8.87 13.43
N MET A 56 -7.89 -8.25 12.24
CA MET A 56 -9.09 -7.99 11.43
C MET A 56 -8.99 -8.62 10.03
N ARG A 57 -8.16 -9.64 9.86
CA ARG A 57 -7.93 -10.36 8.61
C ARG A 57 -7.24 -9.49 7.55
N ASP A 58 -7.75 -9.40 6.36
CA ASP A 58 -7.11 -8.80 5.21
C ASP A 58 -8.06 -7.89 4.41
N ILE A 59 -7.48 -7.23 3.41
CA ILE A 59 -8.21 -6.30 2.54
C ILE A 59 -9.30 -7.02 1.74
N GLY A 60 -9.06 -8.25 1.30
CA GLY A 60 -10.05 -9.02 0.53
C GLY A 60 -11.30 -9.38 1.32
N TYR A 61 -11.18 -9.52 2.63
CA TYR A 61 -12.32 -9.76 3.52
C TYR A 61 -13.21 -8.52 3.66
N HIS A 62 -12.60 -7.35 3.81
CA HIS A 62 -13.34 -6.08 4.02
C HIS A 62 -13.78 -5.42 2.71
N PHE A 63 -13.01 -5.59 1.64
CA PHE A 63 -13.23 -4.95 0.34
C PHE A 63 -13.10 -5.99 -0.78
N PRO A 64 -14.05 -6.93 -0.88
CA PRO A 64 -13.93 -8.04 -1.82
C PRO A 64 -13.96 -7.59 -3.29
N ASP A 65 -13.12 -8.19 -4.11
CA ASP A 65 -13.03 -7.92 -5.55
C ASP A 65 -14.34 -8.19 -6.31
N THR A 66 -15.21 -9.02 -5.73
CA THR A 66 -16.52 -9.34 -6.29
C THR A 66 -17.56 -8.23 -6.11
N ALA A 67 -17.29 -7.26 -5.21
CA ALA A 67 -18.20 -6.16 -4.97
C ALA A 67 -18.00 -5.05 -6.02
N GLY A 68 -19.02 -4.77 -6.82
CA GLY A 68 -18.97 -3.76 -7.89
C GLY A 68 -18.65 -2.35 -7.38
N GLU A 69 -18.97 -2.03 -6.12
CA GLU A 69 -18.68 -0.74 -5.49
C GLU A 69 -17.17 -0.43 -5.38
N PHE A 70 -16.31 -1.47 -5.39
CA PHE A 70 -14.85 -1.31 -5.30
C PHE A 70 -14.15 -1.36 -6.65
N LYS A 71 -14.90 -1.52 -7.74
CA LYS A 71 -14.32 -1.53 -9.08
C LYS A 71 -13.74 -0.16 -9.42
N ASN A 72 -12.48 -0.14 -9.84
CA ASN A 72 -11.71 1.08 -10.15
C ASN A 72 -11.63 2.08 -8.98
N ILE A 73 -11.84 1.62 -7.75
CA ILE A 73 -11.77 2.49 -6.59
C ILE A 73 -10.36 3.04 -6.39
N ASP A 74 -10.29 4.30 -5.96
CA ASP A 74 -9.06 4.92 -5.49
C ASP A 74 -8.63 4.25 -4.17
N SER A 75 -7.46 3.63 -4.15
CA SER A 75 -6.96 2.92 -2.96
C SER A 75 -6.70 3.84 -1.76
N LYS A 76 -6.62 5.15 -1.94
CA LYS A 76 -6.60 6.10 -0.82
C LYS A 76 -7.89 6.03 0.00
N ILE A 77 -9.02 5.74 -0.64
CA ILE A 77 -10.29 5.51 0.06
C ILE A 77 -10.23 4.23 0.88
N LEU A 78 -9.65 3.16 0.32
CA LEU A 78 -9.47 1.90 1.05
C LEU A 78 -8.56 2.10 2.26
N LEU A 79 -7.47 2.85 2.10
CA LEU A 79 -6.54 3.16 3.19
C LEU A 79 -7.24 3.94 4.31
N LYS A 80 -8.01 4.96 3.97
CA LYS A 80 -8.78 5.74 4.94
C LYS A 80 -9.77 4.86 5.70
N LYS A 81 -10.54 4.05 5.00
CA LYS A 81 -11.48 3.10 5.61
C LYS A 81 -10.78 2.08 6.52
N THR A 82 -9.59 1.63 6.14
CA THR A 82 -8.80 0.71 6.95
C THR A 82 -8.36 1.36 8.26
N VAL A 83 -7.89 2.60 8.21
CA VAL A 83 -7.56 3.37 9.44
C VAL A 83 -8.79 3.51 10.34
N GLU A 84 -9.96 3.81 9.78
CA GLU A 84 -11.22 3.89 10.53
C GLU A 84 -11.61 2.54 11.15
N LEU A 85 -11.39 1.43 10.44
CA LEU A 85 -11.67 0.08 10.94
C LEU A 85 -10.80 -0.26 12.16
N ILE A 86 -9.48 -0.04 12.09
CA ILE A 86 -8.61 -0.31 13.25
C ILE A 86 -8.92 0.63 14.41
N ALA A 87 -9.29 1.88 14.12
CA ALA A 87 -9.71 2.85 15.14
C ALA A 87 -10.97 2.39 15.87
N SER A 88 -11.91 1.72 15.19
CA SER A 88 -13.11 1.16 15.83
C SER A 88 -12.79 0.12 16.90
N LYS A 89 -11.62 -0.52 16.83
CA LYS A 89 -11.08 -1.42 17.86
C LYS A 89 -10.18 -0.72 18.88
N GLY A 90 -10.05 0.59 18.78
CA GLY A 90 -9.24 1.40 19.68
C GLY A 90 -7.76 1.45 19.31
N TYR A 91 -7.37 0.97 18.13
CA TYR A 91 -5.99 1.05 17.67
C TYR A 91 -5.74 2.34 16.87
N LYS A 92 -4.57 2.89 17.03
CA LYS A 92 -4.05 3.99 16.21
C LYS A 92 -2.71 3.57 15.59
N VAL A 93 -2.38 4.18 14.48
CA VAL A 93 -1.12 3.92 13.79
C VAL A 93 0.03 4.56 14.57
N GLY A 94 1.05 3.76 14.89
CA GLY A 94 2.31 4.26 15.46
C GLY A 94 3.27 4.68 14.36
N ASN A 95 3.69 3.71 13.54
CA ASN A 95 4.53 4.01 12.38
C ASN A 95 4.39 2.92 11.31
N ILE A 96 4.89 3.25 10.12
CA ILE A 96 4.91 2.37 8.95
C ILE A 96 6.34 2.31 8.41
N ASP A 97 6.80 1.11 8.07
CA ASP A 97 7.99 0.91 7.27
C ASP A 97 7.63 0.01 6.07
N ALA A 98 7.79 0.53 4.87
CA ALA A 98 7.41 -0.15 3.64
C ALA A 98 8.54 -0.21 2.62
N THR A 99 8.52 -1.23 1.79
CA THR A 99 9.47 -1.42 0.69
C THR A 99 8.72 -1.75 -0.59
N ILE A 100 9.03 -1.04 -1.66
CA ILE A 100 8.51 -1.32 -3.00
C ILE A 100 9.62 -1.99 -3.81
N CYS A 101 9.31 -3.14 -4.41
CA CYS A 101 10.20 -3.85 -5.31
C CYS A 101 9.75 -3.62 -6.75
N ALA A 102 10.51 -2.82 -7.49
CA ALA A 102 10.22 -2.47 -8.88
C ALA A 102 11.52 -2.26 -9.64
N GLU A 103 11.62 -2.81 -10.84
CA GLU A 103 12.77 -2.54 -11.71
C GLU A 103 12.66 -1.15 -12.34
N ARG A 104 11.47 -0.80 -12.81
CA ARG A 104 11.09 0.51 -13.36
C ARG A 104 9.65 0.85 -13.00
N PRO A 105 9.30 2.16 -12.94
CA PRO A 105 10.17 3.33 -13.05
C PRO A 105 11.05 3.51 -11.81
N LYS A 106 12.00 4.45 -11.86
CA LYS A 106 12.77 4.84 -10.67
C LYS A 106 11.86 5.63 -9.73
N LEU A 107 11.82 5.22 -8.47
CA LEU A 107 10.84 5.73 -7.50
C LEU A 107 11.40 6.77 -6.54
N LYS A 108 12.72 6.90 -6.44
CA LYS A 108 13.38 7.77 -5.46
C LYS A 108 12.80 9.19 -5.40
N ALA A 109 12.59 9.81 -6.55
CA ALA A 109 12.09 11.19 -6.62
C ALA A 109 10.61 11.31 -6.20
N HIS A 110 9.86 10.21 -6.20
CA HIS A 110 8.43 10.18 -5.91
C HIS A 110 8.10 9.83 -4.44
N ILE A 111 9.08 9.29 -3.71
CA ILE A 111 8.86 8.84 -2.32
C ILE A 111 8.37 9.97 -1.41
N PRO A 112 8.95 11.18 -1.42
CA PRO A 112 8.45 12.24 -0.54
C PRO A 112 6.96 12.56 -0.76
N LEU A 113 6.48 12.59 -2.00
CA LEU A 113 5.08 12.84 -2.30
C LEU A 113 4.18 11.67 -1.86
N MET A 114 4.67 10.43 -1.98
CA MET A 114 3.95 9.25 -1.46
C MET A 114 3.78 9.34 0.06
N GLN A 115 4.84 9.69 0.79
CA GLN A 115 4.79 9.86 2.24
C GLN A 115 3.79 10.94 2.65
N GLU A 116 3.84 12.10 2.00
CA GLU A 116 2.92 13.21 2.26
C GLU A 116 1.47 12.83 1.97
N THR A 117 1.22 12.18 0.83
CA THR A 117 -0.12 11.74 0.43
C THR A 117 -0.68 10.74 1.43
N MET A 118 0.10 9.74 1.82
CA MET A 118 -0.34 8.73 2.80
C MET A 118 -0.56 9.35 4.18
N ALA A 119 0.33 10.23 4.63
CA ALA A 119 0.20 10.91 5.92
C ALA A 119 -1.12 11.71 5.99
N ASN A 120 -1.44 12.45 4.93
CA ASN A 120 -2.69 13.20 4.83
C ASN A 120 -3.92 12.30 4.88
N VAL A 121 -3.91 11.19 4.14
CA VAL A 121 -5.03 10.22 4.12
C VAL A 121 -5.22 9.57 5.49
N MET A 122 -4.14 9.21 6.14
CA MET A 122 -4.15 8.49 7.41
C MET A 122 -4.29 9.38 8.64
N GLY A 123 -4.06 10.69 8.49
CA GLY A 123 -4.10 11.64 9.60
C GLY A 123 -2.96 11.44 10.61
N ILE A 124 -1.77 11.08 10.12
CA ILE A 124 -0.55 10.88 10.93
C ILE A 124 0.58 11.79 10.44
N ASP A 125 1.65 11.88 11.21
CA ASP A 125 2.82 12.66 10.83
C ASP A 125 3.55 11.98 9.66
N VAL A 126 4.10 12.77 8.75
CA VAL A 126 4.87 12.27 7.62
C VAL A 126 6.13 11.51 8.07
N ASP A 127 6.69 11.88 9.22
CA ASP A 127 7.86 11.22 9.80
C ASP A 127 7.57 9.81 10.30
N ASP A 128 6.29 9.48 10.51
CA ASP A 128 5.87 8.12 10.89
C ASP A 128 5.75 7.16 9.71
N ILE A 129 6.05 7.61 8.49
CA ILE A 129 5.96 6.80 7.27
C ILE A 129 7.32 6.71 6.59
N SER A 130 7.92 5.53 6.64
CA SER A 130 9.16 5.21 5.92
C SER A 130 8.82 4.42 4.65
N ILE A 131 9.33 4.85 3.51
CA ILE A 131 9.18 4.17 2.22
C ILE A 131 10.55 4.03 1.58
N LYS A 132 10.89 2.79 1.21
CA LYS A 132 12.11 2.45 0.48
C LYS A 132 11.74 1.79 -0.84
N ALA A 133 12.56 1.94 -1.84
CA ALA A 133 12.40 1.26 -3.11
C ALA A 133 13.68 0.51 -3.47
N THR A 134 13.53 -0.67 -4.04
CA THR A 134 14.64 -1.49 -4.51
C THR A 134 14.27 -2.17 -5.81
N THR A 135 15.31 -2.52 -6.59
CA THR A 135 15.17 -3.46 -7.71
C THR A 135 15.37 -4.89 -7.18
N THR A 136 15.20 -5.87 -8.03
CA THR A 136 15.59 -7.25 -7.75
C THR A 136 16.82 -7.68 -8.57
N GLU A 137 17.65 -6.73 -8.96
CA GLU A 137 18.89 -6.99 -9.73
C GLU A 137 18.61 -7.77 -11.01
N LYS A 138 17.53 -7.43 -11.71
CA LYS A 138 17.05 -8.10 -12.93
C LYS A 138 16.60 -9.56 -12.75
N LEU A 139 16.40 -9.98 -11.51
CA LEU A 139 15.96 -11.34 -11.17
C LEU A 139 14.44 -11.42 -11.04
N GLY A 140 13.88 -12.54 -11.48
CA GLY A 140 12.48 -12.89 -11.32
C GLY A 140 11.52 -11.99 -12.10
N PHE A 141 10.23 -12.06 -11.73
CA PHE A 141 9.19 -11.29 -12.41
C PHE A 141 9.37 -9.78 -12.23
N THR A 142 9.86 -9.34 -11.09
CA THR A 142 10.17 -7.92 -10.86
C THR A 142 11.29 -7.47 -11.80
N GLY A 143 12.35 -8.25 -11.88
CA GLY A 143 13.51 -7.94 -12.71
C GLY A 143 13.19 -7.96 -14.21
N ARG A 144 12.19 -8.75 -14.63
CA ARG A 144 11.68 -8.77 -16.02
C ARG A 144 10.59 -7.74 -16.27
N GLU A 145 10.30 -6.85 -15.30
CA GLU A 145 9.27 -5.82 -15.42
C GLU A 145 7.86 -6.37 -15.71
N GLU A 146 7.57 -7.56 -15.17
CA GLU A 146 6.27 -8.20 -15.29
C GLU A 146 5.31 -7.80 -14.16
N GLY A 147 5.84 -7.29 -13.07
CA GLY A 147 5.05 -6.90 -11.91
C GLY A 147 5.82 -6.04 -10.92
N ILE A 148 5.10 -5.48 -9.97
CA ILE A 148 5.62 -4.74 -8.83
C ILE A 148 5.06 -5.38 -7.57
N SER A 149 5.90 -5.56 -6.56
CA SER A 149 5.49 -6.00 -5.23
C SER A 149 5.79 -4.95 -4.18
N ALA A 150 5.05 -5.01 -3.08
CA ALA A 150 5.28 -4.15 -1.92
C ALA A 150 5.13 -4.95 -0.63
N TYR A 151 5.92 -4.56 0.35
CA TYR A 151 5.95 -5.11 1.71
C TYR A 151 5.74 -3.96 2.67
N ALA A 152 4.94 -4.17 3.69
CA ALA A 152 4.73 -3.16 4.73
C ALA A 152 4.78 -3.81 6.11
N THR A 153 5.47 -3.16 7.02
CA THR A 153 5.41 -3.47 8.45
C THR A 153 4.83 -2.26 9.16
N VAL A 154 3.89 -2.48 10.05
CA VAL A 154 3.27 -1.40 10.80
C VAL A 154 3.35 -1.70 12.30
N LEU A 155 3.42 -0.66 13.09
CA LEU A 155 3.22 -0.71 14.51
C LEU A 155 1.93 0.04 14.82
N THR A 156 1.05 -0.59 15.58
CA THR A 156 -0.18 0.04 16.08
C THR A 156 -0.19 0.05 17.61
N GLU A 157 -0.87 1.03 18.14
CA GLU A 157 -0.95 1.23 19.60
C GLU A 157 -2.41 1.28 20.04
N LYS A 158 -2.64 0.80 21.25
CA LYS A 158 -3.94 0.88 21.93
C LYS A 158 -3.71 1.12 23.42
N ASP A 159 -4.46 2.02 24.01
CA ASP A 159 -4.41 2.31 25.45
C ASP A 159 -4.96 1.17 26.31
#